data_7ce256ababb993ce26d6c56c0a3d6e24
#
_entry.id   7ce256ababb993ce26d6c56c0a3d6e24
#
_cell.length_a   1.000
_cell.length_b   1.000
_cell.length_c   1.000
_cell.angle_alpha   90.00
_cell.angle_beta   90.00
_cell.angle_gamma   90.00
#
_symmetry.space_group_name_H-M   'P 1'
#
loop_
_entity.id
_entity.type
_entity.pdbx_description
1 polymer ?
#
loop_
_entity_poly.entity_id
_entity_poly.type
_entity_poly.pdbx_seq_one_letter_code
_entity_poly.pdbx_strand_id
1 'polypeptide(L)'
;YLVFDKHAANTDDVVAQRGRVGINKSFLTNTFYPLYSTFFASIGFVPVLASEASEDGCDLRNAAFCYPAELAHGFFHRLITDENPPDYLFLPHVKSIHVPNGDPNSQLCPFVQSEPYYLKTTFRKPLADLENHGTRLLTPLIEMGKGMDAAGAPLVETAVSMGVDRATARAAFEKALARQQACFDEMRQMGKHALEQIEKNPEKIGVVIFARPYNGFVEEAHMGIPHKLASRGVVVIPLDFLPIEA
;
A
#
# COMPACT_ATOMS: atom_id res chain seq x y z
N TYR A 1 -8.47 -5.66 -6.70
CA TYR A 1 -7.92 -6.55 -7.73
C TYR A 1 -6.64 -6.02 -8.36
N LEU A 2 -6.62 -4.82 -8.99
CA LEU A 2 -5.40 -4.32 -9.68
C LEU A 2 -4.18 -4.26 -8.77
N VAL A 3 -4.33 -3.71 -7.57
CA VAL A 3 -3.22 -3.43 -6.64
C VAL A 3 -2.71 -4.70 -5.95
N PHE A 4 -3.61 -5.57 -5.49
CA PHE A 4 -3.25 -6.70 -4.62
C PHE A 4 -3.13 -8.05 -5.34
N ASP A 5 -3.65 -8.14 -6.59
CA ASP A 5 -3.61 -9.37 -7.37
C ASP A 5 -2.87 -9.17 -8.68
N LYS A 6 -3.47 -8.43 -9.63
CA LYS A 6 -2.97 -8.37 -11.01
C LYS A 6 -1.57 -7.78 -11.14
N HIS A 7 -1.29 -6.68 -10.42
CA HIS A 7 0.01 -6.00 -10.44
C HIS A 7 0.89 -6.32 -9.23
N ALA A 8 0.41 -7.09 -8.28
CA ALA A 8 1.24 -7.62 -7.22
C ALA A 8 2.30 -8.60 -7.77
N ALA A 9 3.38 -8.78 -7.02
CA ALA A 9 4.33 -9.84 -7.32
C ALA A 9 3.69 -11.21 -7.10
N ASN A 10 3.90 -12.14 -8.02
CA ASN A 10 3.59 -13.53 -7.77
C ASN A 10 4.63 -14.11 -6.81
N THR A 11 4.20 -14.52 -5.63
CA THR A 11 5.08 -15.04 -4.59
C THR A 11 5.67 -16.40 -4.93
N ASP A 12 5.01 -17.18 -5.79
CA ASP A 12 5.49 -18.49 -6.25
C ASP A 12 6.71 -18.36 -7.17
N ASP A 13 6.90 -17.20 -7.78
CA ASP A 13 8.03 -16.89 -8.67
C ASP A 13 9.31 -16.44 -7.91
N VAL A 14 9.28 -16.37 -6.58
CA VAL A 14 10.44 -15.97 -5.78
C VAL A 14 11.45 -17.14 -5.68
N VAL A 15 12.46 -17.09 -6.56
CA VAL A 15 13.42 -18.19 -6.77
C VAL A 15 14.37 -18.38 -5.57
N ALA A 16 14.78 -17.31 -4.91
CA ALA A 16 15.65 -17.36 -3.74
C ALA A 16 14.89 -16.88 -2.52
N GLN A 17 14.26 -17.79 -1.81
CA GLN A 17 13.53 -17.43 -0.59
C GLN A 17 14.52 -17.09 0.54
N ARG A 18 14.89 -15.80 0.61
CA ARG A 18 15.79 -15.24 1.64
C ARG A 18 15.07 -14.95 2.96
N GLY A 19 13.75 -15.08 2.96
CA GLY A 19 12.86 -14.79 4.09
C GLY A 19 11.56 -14.13 3.66
N ARG A 20 10.74 -13.78 4.64
CA ARG A 20 9.41 -13.17 4.47
C ARG A 20 9.42 -11.72 4.93
N VAL A 21 8.75 -10.83 4.17
CA VAL A 21 8.57 -9.42 4.54
C VAL A 21 7.08 -9.15 4.74
N GLY A 22 6.68 -8.93 5.99
CA GLY A 22 5.33 -8.49 6.33
C GLY A 22 5.13 -7.02 5.95
N ILE A 23 4.17 -6.76 5.10
CA ILE A 23 3.79 -5.40 4.68
C ILE A 23 2.43 -5.09 5.30
N ASN A 24 2.32 -4.01 6.07
CA ASN A 24 1.04 -3.65 6.67
C ASN A 24 0.04 -3.22 5.59
N LYS A 25 -1.15 -3.87 5.53
CA LYS A 25 -2.21 -3.58 4.56
C LYS A 25 -2.98 -2.31 4.94
N SER A 26 -2.25 -1.22 5.16
CA SER A 26 -2.76 0.06 5.64
C SER A 26 -2.53 1.17 4.62
N PHE A 27 -3.23 2.27 4.78
CA PHE A 27 -3.03 3.53 4.06
C PHE A 27 -2.48 3.37 2.62
N LEU A 28 -1.25 3.82 2.39
CA LEU A 28 -0.64 3.86 1.06
C LEU A 28 -0.22 2.49 0.51
N THR A 29 -0.21 1.44 1.32
CA THR A 29 -0.10 0.07 0.80
C THR A 29 -1.25 -0.23 -0.17
N ASN A 30 -2.44 0.37 0.05
CA ASN A 30 -3.58 0.26 -0.86
C ASN A 30 -3.36 0.94 -2.23
N THR A 31 -2.27 1.67 -2.39
CA THR A 31 -1.85 2.30 -3.65
C THR A 31 -0.55 1.70 -4.17
N PHE A 32 0.44 1.53 -3.29
CA PHE A 32 1.82 1.21 -3.65
C PHE A 32 2.23 -0.26 -3.41
N TYR A 33 1.27 -1.15 -3.15
CA TYR A 33 1.61 -2.57 -3.00
C TYR A 33 2.27 -3.19 -4.24
N PRO A 34 1.92 -2.85 -5.48
CA PRO A 34 2.68 -3.30 -6.65
C PRO A 34 4.17 -2.95 -6.59
N LEU A 35 4.49 -1.72 -6.16
CA LEU A 35 5.87 -1.28 -5.97
C LEU A 35 6.57 -2.11 -4.89
N TYR A 36 5.96 -2.20 -3.70
CA TYR A 36 6.58 -2.87 -2.55
C TYR A 36 6.72 -4.37 -2.77
N SER A 37 5.66 -5.05 -3.21
CA SER A 37 5.69 -6.50 -3.44
C SER A 37 6.69 -6.88 -4.54
N THR A 38 6.70 -6.14 -5.65
CA THR A 38 7.66 -6.40 -6.74
C THR A 38 9.10 -6.13 -6.31
N PHE A 39 9.34 -5.08 -5.53
CA PHE A 39 10.66 -4.78 -5.00
C PHE A 39 11.21 -5.93 -4.14
N PHE A 40 10.48 -6.33 -3.11
CA PHE A 40 10.91 -7.38 -2.20
C PHE A 40 11.02 -8.74 -2.90
N ALA A 41 10.06 -9.10 -3.74
CA ALA A 41 10.13 -10.33 -4.53
C ALA A 41 11.36 -10.36 -5.45
N SER A 42 11.70 -9.23 -6.09
CA SER A 42 12.85 -9.14 -7.00
C SER A 42 14.21 -9.26 -6.30
N ILE A 43 14.28 -9.00 -5.00
CA ILE A 43 15.49 -9.22 -4.19
C ILE A 43 15.46 -10.54 -3.40
N GLY A 44 14.49 -11.41 -3.69
CA GLY A 44 14.42 -12.78 -3.15
C GLY A 44 13.67 -12.92 -1.82
N PHE A 45 12.89 -11.94 -1.41
CA PHE A 45 12.03 -12.02 -0.23
C PHE A 45 10.56 -12.20 -0.61
N VAL A 46 9.84 -13.00 0.17
CA VAL A 46 8.40 -13.22 -0.04
C VAL A 46 7.60 -12.13 0.67
N PRO A 47 6.92 -11.23 -0.07
CA PRO A 47 6.03 -10.26 0.55
C PRO A 47 4.78 -10.96 1.09
N VAL A 48 4.40 -10.65 2.32
CA VAL A 48 3.19 -11.17 2.96
C VAL A 48 2.32 -10.03 3.48
N LEU A 49 1.00 -10.21 3.34
CA LEU A 49 -0.02 -9.32 3.88
C LEU A 49 -0.90 -10.09 4.86
N ALA A 50 -1.43 -9.40 5.86
CA ALA A 50 -2.55 -9.94 6.62
C ALA A 50 -3.79 -10.02 5.73
N SER A 51 -4.54 -11.12 5.79
CA SER A 51 -5.75 -11.34 5.01
C SER A 51 -6.88 -10.40 5.47
N GLU A 52 -6.98 -10.19 6.77
CA GLU A 52 -8.02 -9.40 7.44
C GLU A 52 -7.44 -8.62 8.63
N ALA A 53 -8.13 -7.57 9.03
CA ALA A 53 -7.78 -6.83 10.24
C ALA A 53 -8.28 -7.58 11.48
N SER A 54 -7.44 -7.70 12.52
CA SER A 54 -7.80 -8.26 13.82
C SER A 54 -8.64 -7.24 14.60
N GLU A 55 -9.79 -7.64 15.12
CA GLU A 55 -10.61 -6.79 16.00
C GLU A 55 -9.83 -6.40 17.26
N ASP A 56 -9.16 -7.37 17.91
CA ASP A 56 -8.31 -7.11 19.08
C ASP A 56 -7.24 -6.06 18.78
N GLY A 57 -6.63 -6.12 17.59
CA GLY A 57 -5.66 -5.12 17.15
C GLY A 57 -6.27 -3.74 16.96
N CYS A 58 -7.44 -3.66 16.34
CA CYS A 58 -8.20 -2.41 16.18
C CYS A 58 -8.52 -1.78 17.53
N ASP A 59 -8.86 -2.58 18.54
CA ASP A 59 -9.21 -2.11 19.89
C ASP A 59 -8.02 -1.61 20.73
N LEU A 60 -6.79 -1.96 20.34
CA LEU A 60 -5.57 -1.44 20.97
C LEU A 60 -5.25 0.02 20.60
N ARG A 61 -6.02 0.65 19.73
CA ARG A 61 -5.88 2.09 19.46
C ARG A 61 -6.06 2.92 20.73
N ASN A 62 -5.20 3.89 20.92
CA ASN A 62 -5.29 4.76 22.10
C ASN A 62 -6.40 5.83 21.98
N ALA A 63 -6.81 6.16 20.75
CA ALA A 63 -7.86 7.14 20.47
C ALA A 63 -8.53 6.86 19.12
N ALA A 64 -9.86 6.95 19.09
CA ALA A 64 -10.67 6.71 17.89
C ALA A 64 -10.79 8.00 17.05
N PHE A 65 -9.74 8.34 16.29
CA PHE A 65 -9.76 9.50 15.40
C PHE A 65 -10.06 9.18 13.93
N CYS A 66 -9.65 8.01 13.47
CA CYS A 66 -9.60 7.71 12.05
C CYS A 66 -9.71 6.19 11.85
N TYR A 67 -10.80 5.73 11.28
CA TYR A 67 -11.02 4.31 11.06
C TYR A 67 -9.91 3.61 10.27
N PRO A 68 -9.31 4.17 9.18
CA PRO A 68 -8.14 3.59 8.57
C PRO A 68 -6.92 3.42 9.48
N ALA A 69 -6.77 4.28 10.50
CA ALA A 69 -5.71 4.08 11.50
C ALA A 69 -6.03 2.93 12.47
N GLU A 70 -7.31 2.70 12.77
CA GLU A 70 -7.76 1.53 13.53
C GLU A 70 -7.49 0.26 12.74
N LEU A 71 -7.84 0.23 11.45
CA LEU A 71 -7.51 -0.88 10.54
C LEU A 71 -6.01 -1.13 10.43
N ALA A 72 -5.19 -0.06 10.43
CA ALA A 72 -3.73 -0.20 10.44
C ALA A 72 -3.23 -0.97 11.67
N HIS A 73 -3.81 -0.73 12.85
CA HIS A 73 -3.53 -1.52 14.06
C HIS A 73 -3.97 -2.97 13.90
N GLY A 74 -5.18 -3.20 13.37
CA GLY A 74 -5.73 -4.53 13.17
C GLY A 74 -4.89 -5.40 12.21
N PHE A 75 -4.51 -4.86 11.05
CA PHE A 75 -3.66 -5.57 10.11
C PHE A 75 -2.25 -5.82 10.66
N PHE A 76 -1.68 -4.83 11.34
CA PHE A 76 -0.37 -5.00 11.94
C PHE A 76 -0.37 -6.03 13.06
N HIS A 77 -1.39 -6.01 13.92
CA HIS A 77 -1.57 -7.02 14.97
C HIS A 77 -1.63 -8.42 14.37
N ARG A 78 -2.39 -8.61 13.28
CA ARG A 78 -2.49 -9.90 12.61
C ARG A 78 -1.12 -10.39 12.09
N LEU A 79 -0.30 -9.51 11.54
CA LEU A 79 1.04 -9.85 11.05
C LEU A 79 1.98 -10.30 12.17
N ILE A 80 1.93 -9.63 13.33
CA ILE A 80 2.86 -9.90 14.43
C ILE A 80 2.41 -11.02 15.36
N THR A 81 1.15 -11.44 15.26
CA THR A 81 0.57 -12.56 16.04
C THR A 81 0.33 -13.82 15.19
N ASP A 82 0.78 -13.82 13.94
CA ASP A 82 0.74 -15.00 13.06
C ASP A 82 1.56 -16.14 13.68
N GLU A 83 1.14 -17.39 13.49
CA GLU A 83 1.89 -18.57 13.97
C GLU A 83 3.30 -18.66 13.34
N ASN A 84 3.47 -18.09 12.16
CA ASN A 84 4.73 -17.97 11.46
C ASN A 84 4.97 -16.50 11.10
N PRO A 85 5.44 -15.67 12.06
CA PRO A 85 5.64 -14.26 11.83
C PRO A 85 6.72 -14.00 10.77
N PRO A 86 6.64 -12.88 10.02
CA PRO A 86 7.65 -12.58 9.00
C PRO A 86 9.01 -12.23 9.61
N ASP A 87 10.08 -12.52 8.86
CA ASP A 87 11.48 -12.19 9.26
C ASP A 87 11.71 -10.68 9.29
N TYR A 88 10.95 -9.94 8.48
CA TYR A 88 11.01 -8.49 8.40
C TYR A 88 9.59 -7.90 8.43
N LEU A 89 9.43 -6.78 9.11
CA LEU A 89 8.21 -5.98 9.12
C LEU A 89 8.48 -4.65 8.43
N PHE A 90 7.83 -4.40 7.31
CA PHE A 90 7.99 -3.17 6.52
C PHE A 90 6.90 -2.17 6.88
N LEU A 91 7.31 -1.10 7.55
CA LEU A 91 6.47 0.04 7.95
C LEU A 91 7.13 1.33 7.46
N PRO A 92 6.94 1.72 6.21
CA PRO A 92 7.56 2.94 5.68
C PRO A 92 6.95 4.19 6.31
N HIS A 93 7.80 5.15 6.67
CA HIS A 93 7.39 6.51 6.99
C HIS A 93 7.24 7.28 5.67
N VAL A 94 6.04 7.31 5.10
CA VAL A 94 5.78 8.06 3.86
C VAL A 94 5.33 9.48 4.20
N LYS A 95 6.14 10.47 3.83
CA LYS A 95 5.90 11.87 4.18
C LYS A 95 5.10 12.61 3.12
N SER A 96 5.37 12.33 1.85
CA SER A 96 4.73 13.01 0.72
C SER A 96 4.60 12.07 -0.48
N ILE A 97 3.62 12.37 -1.33
CA ILE A 97 3.46 11.78 -2.66
C ILE A 97 3.37 12.89 -3.69
N HIS A 98 3.73 12.57 -4.93
CA HIS A 98 3.60 13.52 -6.03
C HIS A 98 2.12 13.82 -6.33
N VAL A 99 1.80 15.10 -6.41
CA VAL A 99 0.50 15.59 -6.86
C VAL A 99 0.75 16.44 -8.10
N PRO A 100 0.30 16.02 -9.28
CA PRO A 100 0.46 16.81 -10.51
C PRO A 100 -0.12 18.22 -10.34
N ASN A 101 0.63 19.24 -10.72
CA ASN A 101 0.27 20.65 -10.54
C ASN A 101 -0.06 21.06 -9.08
N GLY A 102 0.26 20.21 -8.11
CA GLY A 102 0.08 20.51 -6.70
C GLY A 102 1.23 21.31 -6.09
N ASP A 103 1.05 21.76 -4.84
CA ASP A 103 2.11 22.40 -4.09
C ASP A 103 3.23 21.39 -3.80
N PRO A 104 4.51 21.70 -4.15
CA PRO A 104 5.64 20.80 -3.91
C PRO A 104 5.91 20.54 -2.42
N ASN A 105 5.36 21.37 -1.53
CA ASN A 105 5.42 21.18 -0.09
C ASN A 105 4.24 20.41 0.50
N SER A 106 3.34 19.88 -0.35
CA SER A 106 2.22 19.08 0.10
C SER A 106 2.68 17.88 0.90
N GLN A 107 2.07 17.71 2.07
CA GLN A 107 2.37 16.62 2.99
C GLN A 107 1.15 15.70 3.11
N LEU A 108 1.42 14.43 3.39
CA LEU A 108 0.36 13.47 3.72
C LEU A 108 -0.26 13.78 5.09
N CYS A 109 -1.44 13.20 5.31
CA CYS A 109 -2.11 13.24 6.61
C CYS A 109 -1.14 12.81 7.74
N PRO A 110 -1.11 13.50 8.89
CA PRO A 110 -0.24 13.13 10.01
C PRO A 110 -0.39 11.67 10.45
N PHE A 111 -1.59 11.08 10.40
CA PHE A 111 -1.79 9.65 10.73
C PHE A 111 -1.09 8.71 9.75
N VAL A 112 -1.04 9.06 8.47
CA VAL A 112 -0.29 8.29 7.46
C VAL A 112 1.21 8.39 7.72
N GLN A 113 1.69 9.62 7.97
CA GLN A 113 3.10 9.86 8.23
C GLN A 113 3.58 9.19 9.52
N SER A 114 2.75 9.19 10.58
CA SER A 114 3.13 8.69 11.90
C SER A 114 2.87 7.20 12.11
N GLU A 115 2.43 6.46 11.09
CA GLU A 115 2.11 5.03 11.20
C GLU A 115 3.20 4.21 11.88
N PRO A 116 4.49 4.27 11.50
CA PRO A 116 5.53 3.51 12.16
C PRO A 116 5.70 3.84 13.64
N TYR A 117 5.42 5.07 14.02
CA TYR A 117 5.64 5.54 15.40
C TYR A 117 4.55 5.07 16.35
N TYR A 118 3.26 5.25 15.98
CA TYR A 118 2.19 4.83 16.87
C TYR A 118 2.05 3.30 16.92
N LEU A 119 2.28 2.56 15.81
CA LEU A 119 2.28 1.11 15.83
C LEU A 119 3.42 0.56 16.70
N LYS A 120 4.64 1.11 16.59
CA LYS A 120 5.76 0.75 17.49
C LYS A 120 5.44 1.01 18.97
N THR A 121 4.70 2.07 19.25
CA THR A 121 4.33 2.40 20.62
C THR A 121 3.26 1.46 21.15
N THR A 122 2.22 1.22 20.38
CA THR A 122 1.10 0.34 20.74
C THR A 122 1.58 -1.10 20.93
N PHE A 123 2.38 -1.61 20.00
CA PHE A 123 2.84 -3.01 19.97
C PHE A 123 4.26 -3.20 20.51
N ARG A 124 4.71 -2.30 21.40
CA ARG A 124 6.10 -2.30 21.90
C ARG A 124 6.55 -3.62 22.50
N LYS A 125 5.69 -4.29 23.29
CA LYS A 125 6.05 -5.57 23.92
C LYS A 125 6.11 -6.72 22.90
N PRO A 126 5.06 -7.00 22.10
CA PRO A 126 5.12 -8.02 21.06
C PRO A 126 6.27 -7.81 20.07
N LEU A 127 6.55 -6.55 19.68
CA LEU A 127 7.69 -6.27 18.80
C LEU A 127 9.03 -6.60 19.43
N ALA A 128 9.24 -6.27 20.72
CA ALA A 128 10.48 -6.63 21.41
C ALA A 128 10.67 -8.15 21.49
N ASP A 129 9.58 -8.90 21.69
CA ASP A 129 9.63 -10.36 21.69
C ASP A 129 9.99 -10.91 20.30
N LEU A 130 9.41 -10.39 19.23
CA LEU A 130 9.74 -10.76 17.86
C LEU A 130 11.19 -10.39 17.48
N GLU A 131 11.67 -9.21 17.88
CA GLU A 131 13.06 -8.78 17.66
C GLU A 131 14.05 -9.71 18.37
N ASN A 132 13.74 -10.18 19.58
CA ASN A 132 14.54 -11.18 20.29
C ASN A 132 14.58 -12.54 19.57
N HIS A 133 13.58 -12.85 18.74
CA HIS A 133 13.52 -14.05 17.91
C HIS A 133 14.03 -13.84 16.48
N GLY A 134 14.56 -12.64 16.18
CA GLY A 134 15.24 -12.35 14.91
C GLY A 134 14.43 -11.54 13.90
N THR A 135 13.15 -11.25 14.13
CA THR A 135 12.38 -10.36 13.27
C THR A 135 12.97 -8.94 13.31
N ARG A 136 13.08 -8.31 12.15
CA ARG A 136 13.63 -6.95 12.03
C ARG A 136 12.58 -5.98 11.48
N LEU A 137 12.49 -4.79 12.08
CA LEU A 137 11.62 -3.73 11.63
C LEU A 137 12.32 -2.81 10.62
N LEU A 138 11.71 -2.60 9.46
CA LEU A 138 12.19 -1.75 8.37
C LEU A 138 11.30 -0.51 8.28
N THR A 139 11.84 0.66 8.60
CA THR A 139 11.08 1.93 8.65
C THR A 139 11.75 3.01 7.81
N PRO A 140 11.91 2.82 6.48
CA PRO A 140 12.52 3.85 5.64
C PRO A 140 11.64 5.12 5.60
N LEU A 141 12.31 6.27 5.59
CA LEU A 141 11.66 7.55 5.28
C LEU A 141 11.54 7.70 3.76
N ILE A 142 10.33 7.82 3.26
CA ILE A 142 10.02 7.94 1.84
C ILE A 142 9.35 9.28 1.57
N GLU A 143 9.95 10.09 0.70
CA GLU A 143 9.45 11.40 0.26
C GLU A 143 9.30 11.39 -1.27
N MET A 144 8.09 11.17 -1.75
CA MET A 144 7.78 11.08 -3.18
C MET A 144 7.15 12.38 -3.74
N GLY A 145 7.27 13.49 -3.07
CA GLY A 145 6.69 14.76 -3.53
C GLY A 145 7.22 15.24 -4.90
N LYS A 146 8.44 14.82 -5.27
CA LYS A 146 9.06 15.13 -6.58
C LYS A 146 8.84 14.05 -7.63
N GLY A 147 8.28 12.92 -7.27
CA GLY A 147 8.06 11.76 -8.14
C GLY A 147 8.28 10.45 -7.39
N MET A 148 7.74 9.35 -7.93
CA MET A 148 7.89 8.02 -7.32
C MET A 148 9.33 7.49 -7.33
N ASP A 149 10.16 7.94 -8.27
CA ASP A 149 11.58 7.60 -8.37
C ASP A 149 12.36 7.97 -7.10
N ALA A 150 11.91 8.99 -6.38
CA ALA A 150 12.50 9.40 -5.11
C ALA A 150 12.42 8.32 -4.01
N ALA A 151 11.51 7.35 -4.13
CA ALA A 151 11.46 6.17 -3.24
C ALA A 151 12.65 5.22 -3.44
N GLY A 152 13.40 5.35 -4.54
CA GLY A 152 14.49 4.46 -4.91
C GLY A 152 15.62 4.43 -3.89
N ALA A 153 16.14 5.59 -3.49
CA ALA A 153 17.23 5.66 -2.55
C ALA A 153 16.90 4.99 -1.20
N PRO A 154 15.80 5.33 -0.49
CA PRO A 154 15.47 4.70 0.78
C PRO A 154 15.17 3.20 0.66
N LEU A 155 14.54 2.73 -0.43
CA LEU A 155 14.28 1.31 -0.64
C LEU A 155 15.57 0.54 -0.92
N VAL A 156 16.48 1.08 -1.73
CA VAL A 156 17.80 0.47 -1.99
C VAL A 156 18.62 0.36 -0.69
N GLU A 157 18.66 1.40 0.14
CA GLU A 157 19.35 1.33 1.44
C GLU A 157 18.70 0.29 2.36
N THR A 158 17.38 0.17 2.32
CA THR A 158 16.66 -0.88 3.06
C THR A 158 17.12 -2.26 2.61
N ALA A 159 17.16 -2.54 1.30
CA ALA A 159 17.64 -3.81 0.78
C ALA A 159 19.11 -4.09 1.14
N VAL A 160 19.97 -3.07 1.08
CA VAL A 160 21.37 -3.20 1.50
C VAL A 160 21.47 -3.58 2.99
N SER A 161 20.63 -2.99 3.85
CA SER A 161 20.57 -3.37 5.27
C SER A 161 20.09 -4.82 5.50
N MET A 162 19.37 -5.39 4.53
CA MET A 162 18.93 -6.80 4.51
C MET A 162 19.97 -7.75 3.88
N GLY A 163 21.16 -7.25 3.53
CA GLY A 163 22.24 -8.04 2.95
C GLY A 163 22.15 -8.27 1.43
N VAL A 164 21.43 -7.39 0.72
CA VAL A 164 21.36 -7.39 -0.75
C VAL A 164 22.41 -6.43 -1.30
N ASP A 165 23.08 -6.80 -2.38
CA ASP A 165 24.00 -5.88 -3.04
C ASP A 165 23.25 -4.70 -3.69
N ARG A 166 23.92 -3.54 -3.73
CA ARG A 166 23.32 -2.29 -4.19
C ARG A 166 22.88 -2.31 -5.66
N ALA A 167 23.59 -3.02 -6.52
CA ALA A 167 23.25 -3.09 -7.94
C ALA A 167 21.96 -3.90 -8.15
N THR A 168 21.86 -5.06 -7.51
CA THR A 168 20.65 -5.89 -7.48
C THR A 168 19.46 -5.10 -6.90
N ALA A 169 19.66 -4.37 -5.79
CA ALA A 169 18.60 -3.56 -5.18
C ALA A 169 18.11 -2.44 -6.12
N ARG A 170 18.99 -1.78 -6.86
CA ARG A 170 18.61 -0.77 -7.85
C ARG A 170 17.82 -1.36 -9.01
N ALA A 171 18.29 -2.46 -9.60
CA ALA A 171 17.57 -3.15 -10.68
C ALA A 171 16.17 -3.62 -10.22
N ALA A 172 16.07 -4.12 -8.98
CA ALA A 172 14.79 -4.49 -8.38
C ALA A 172 13.85 -3.28 -8.22
N PHE A 173 14.38 -2.14 -7.83
CA PHE A 173 13.59 -0.91 -7.71
C PHE A 173 13.07 -0.43 -9.07
N GLU A 174 13.92 -0.42 -10.11
CA GLU A 174 13.51 -0.04 -11.47
C GLU A 174 12.37 -0.92 -11.99
N LYS A 175 12.48 -2.23 -11.78
CA LYS A 175 11.41 -3.19 -12.11
C LYS A 175 10.13 -2.90 -11.33
N ALA A 176 10.24 -2.62 -10.04
CA ALA A 176 9.11 -2.32 -9.17
C ALA A 176 8.41 -1.01 -9.54
N LEU A 177 9.19 0.02 -9.88
CA LEU A 177 8.69 1.31 -10.37
C LEU A 177 7.90 1.15 -11.67
N ALA A 178 8.44 0.39 -12.63
CA ALA A 178 7.75 0.09 -13.88
C ALA A 178 6.44 -0.68 -13.65
N ARG A 179 6.42 -1.60 -12.69
CA ARG A 179 5.21 -2.36 -12.32
C ARG A 179 4.14 -1.45 -11.72
N GLN A 180 4.52 -0.53 -10.84
CA GLN A 180 3.61 0.45 -10.26
C GLN A 180 3.05 1.39 -11.34
N GLN A 181 3.89 1.84 -12.26
CA GLN A 181 3.45 2.69 -13.37
C GLN A 181 2.44 1.96 -14.26
N ALA A 182 2.69 0.70 -14.58
CA ALA A 182 1.74 -0.13 -15.35
C ALA A 182 0.39 -0.27 -14.65
N CYS A 183 0.37 -0.37 -13.31
CA CYS A 183 -0.87 -0.39 -12.54
C CYS A 183 -1.64 0.94 -12.69
N PHE A 184 -0.98 2.07 -12.56
CA PHE A 184 -1.61 3.38 -12.74
C PHE A 184 -2.08 3.61 -14.17
N ASP A 185 -1.33 3.17 -15.18
CA ASP A 185 -1.72 3.27 -16.57
C ASP A 185 -3.00 2.47 -16.85
N GLU A 186 -3.10 1.25 -16.30
CA GLU A 186 -4.30 0.44 -16.43
C GLU A 186 -5.50 1.07 -15.72
N MET A 187 -5.32 1.63 -14.50
CA MET A 187 -6.38 2.36 -13.81
C MET A 187 -6.92 3.49 -14.68
N ARG A 188 -6.05 4.32 -15.28
CA ARG A 188 -6.46 5.40 -16.19
C ARG A 188 -7.16 4.90 -17.44
N GLN A 189 -6.70 3.80 -18.03
CA GLN A 189 -7.37 3.19 -19.18
C GLN A 189 -8.78 2.71 -18.83
N MET A 190 -8.96 2.06 -17.68
CA MET A 190 -10.27 1.64 -17.20
C MET A 190 -11.20 2.85 -16.96
N GLY A 191 -10.71 3.92 -16.37
CA GLY A 191 -11.47 5.15 -16.17
C GLY A 191 -11.88 5.80 -17.49
N LYS A 192 -10.96 5.88 -18.47
CA LYS A 192 -11.28 6.37 -19.82
C LYS A 192 -12.36 5.54 -20.47
N HIS A 193 -12.26 4.22 -20.41
CA HIS A 193 -13.29 3.33 -20.93
C HIS A 193 -14.65 3.52 -20.26
N ALA A 194 -14.67 3.72 -18.94
CA ALA A 194 -15.90 3.99 -18.20
C ALA A 194 -16.56 5.31 -18.63
N LEU A 195 -15.78 6.37 -18.84
CA LEU A 195 -16.28 7.64 -19.35
C LEU A 195 -16.87 7.50 -20.78
N GLU A 196 -16.18 6.79 -21.67
CA GLU A 196 -16.68 6.49 -23.02
C GLU A 196 -18.01 5.72 -23.00
N GLN A 197 -18.18 4.80 -22.04
CA GLN A 197 -19.44 4.08 -21.87
C GLN A 197 -20.60 4.99 -21.45
N ILE A 198 -20.34 5.98 -20.62
CA ILE A 198 -21.34 6.97 -20.19
C ILE A 198 -21.71 7.88 -21.37
N GLU A 199 -20.72 8.38 -22.09
CA GLU A 199 -20.93 9.25 -23.27
C GLU A 199 -21.79 8.57 -24.35
N LYS A 200 -21.54 7.27 -24.61
CA LYS A 200 -22.30 6.48 -25.60
C LYS A 200 -23.70 6.08 -25.14
N ASN A 201 -24.01 6.20 -23.87
CA ASN A 201 -25.28 5.77 -23.28
C ASN A 201 -25.83 6.86 -22.35
N PRO A 202 -26.57 7.85 -22.87
CA PRO A 202 -27.09 8.99 -22.08
C PRO A 202 -27.98 8.60 -20.89
N GLU A 203 -28.57 7.40 -20.92
CA GLU A 203 -29.38 6.85 -19.81
C GLU A 203 -28.54 6.34 -18.63
N LYS A 204 -27.22 6.14 -18.82
CA LYS A 204 -26.35 5.69 -17.74
C LYS A 204 -25.93 6.86 -16.85
N ILE A 205 -26.02 6.60 -15.56
CA ILE A 205 -25.51 7.53 -14.53
C ILE A 205 -24.07 7.12 -14.19
N GLY A 206 -23.14 8.08 -14.32
CA GLY A 206 -21.78 7.96 -13.83
C GLY A 206 -21.61 8.65 -12.49
N VAL A 207 -20.92 8.01 -11.55
CA VAL A 207 -20.59 8.59 -10.24
C VAL A 207 -19.09 8.48 -10.00
N VAL A 208 -18.42 9.62 -9.78
CA VAL A 208 -17.04 9.65 -9.34
C VAL A 208 -16.99 9.63 -7.82
N ILE A 209 -16.24 8.66 -7.25
CA ILE A 209 -16.01 8.61 -5.81
C ILE A 209 -14.72 9.35 -5.48
N PHE A 210 -14.87 10.51 -4.84
CA PHE A 210 -13.75 11.30 -4.30
C PHE A 210 -13.38 10.77 -2.92
N ALA A 211 -12.47 9.83 -2.88
CA ALA A 211 -11.96 9.27 -1.64
C ALA A 211 -10.50 8.87 -1.82
N ARG A 212 -9.74 8.88 -0.73
CA ARG A 212 -8.43 8.23 -0.72
C ARG A 212 -8.62 6.73 -0.84
N PRO A 213 -7.74 5.97 -1.54
CA PRO A 213 -7.90 4.53 -1.79
C PRO A 213 -8.20 3.73 -0.53
N TYR A 214 -7.51 4.00 0.56
CA TYR A 214 -7.70 3.34 1.84
C TYR A 214 -9.02 3.66 2.59
N ASN A 215 -9.81 4.60 2.09
CA ASN A 215 -11.17 4.90 2.58
C ASN A 215 -12.25 4.40 1.64
N GLY A 216 -12.07 4.70 0.33
CA GLY A 216 -13.14 4.49 -0.66
C GLY A 216 -13.17 3.08 -1.24
N PHE A 217 -12.04 2.33 -1.16
CA PHE A 217 -11.88 1.09 -1.90
C PHE A 217 -11.34 -0.09 -1.05
N VAL A 218 -11.17 0.11 0.24
CA VAL A 218 -10.90 -0.96 1.22
C VAL A 218 -12.24 -1.49 1.72
N GLU A 219 -12.44 -2.80 1.62
CA GLU A 219 -13.73 -3.46 1.89
C GLU A 219 -14.21 -3.16 3.31
N GLU A 220 -13.31 -3.18 4.27
CA GLU A 220 -13.57 -2.90 5.67
C GLU A 220 -13.99 -1.44 5.92
N ALA A 221 -13.59 -0.50 5.03
CA ALA A 221 -13.81 0.93 5.23
C ALA A 221 -14.98 1.51 4.41
N HIS A 222 -15.26 1.00 3.21
CA HIS A 222 -16.21 1.64 2.28
C HIS A 222 -17.69 1.26 2.52
N MET A 223 -17.99 0.41 3.50
CA MET A 223 -19.35 -0.01 3.88
C MET A 223 -20.21 -0.53 2.70
N GLY A 224 -19.59 -1.09 1.68
CA GLY A 224 -20.25 -1.61 0.47
C GLY A 224 -20.78 -0.51 -0.48
N ILE A 225 -20.43 0.76 -0.29
CA ILE A 225 -20.96 1.87 -1.12
C ILE A 225 -20.71 1.69 -2.62
N PRO A 226 -19.49 1.36 -3.10
CA PRO A 226 -19.24 1.14 -4.52
C PRO A 226 -20.12 0.03 -5.10
N HIS A 227 -20.25 -1.08 -4.39
CA HIS A 227 -21.09 -2.22 -4.80
C HIS A 227 -22.58 -1.90 -4.82
N LYS A 228 -23.07 -1.14 -3.84
CA LYS A 228 -24.47 -0.70 -3.78
C LYS A 228 -24.84 0.23 -4.93
N LEU A 229 -23.92 1.07 -5.37
CA LEU A 229 -24.11 1.91 -6.56
C LEU A 229 -24.09 1.09 -7.85
N ALA A 230 -23.06 0.26 -8.01
CA ALA A 230 -22.89 -0.58 -9.20
C ALA A 230 -24.07 -1.55 -9.40
N SER A 231 -24.60 -2.15 -8.32
CA SER A 231 -25.76 -3.05 -8.38
C SER A 231 -27.07 -2.38 -8.83
N ARG A 232 -27.10 -1.04 -8.85
CA ARG A 232 -28.21 -0.22 -9.37
C ARG A 232 -27.97 0.29 -10.79
N GLY A 233 -26.95 -0.24 -11.47
CA GLY A 233 -26.60 0.14 -12.84
C GLY A 233 -25.82 1.45 -12.97
N VAL A 234 -25.33 1.99 -11.84
CA VAL A 234 -24.47 3.18 -11.84
C VAL A 234 -23.05 2.79 -12.23
N VAL A 235 -22.43 3.53 -13.13
CA VAL A 235 -21.01 3.40 -13.46
C VAL A 235 -20.20 4.11 -12.37
N VAL A 236 -19.51 3.36 -11.55
CA VAL A 236 -18.71 3.89 -10.43
C VAL A 236 -17.27 4.07 -10.88
N ILE A 237 -16.74 5.28 -10.78
CA ILE A 237 -15.37 5.63 -11.17
C ILE A 237 -14.61 6.13 -9.93
N PRO A 238 -13.55 5.46 -9.51
CA PRO A 238 -12.64 6.01 -8.51
C PRO A 238 -11.93 7.26 -9.03
N LEU A 239 -11.67 8.23 -8.16
CA LEU A 239 -10.94 9.45 -8.52
C LEU A 239 -9.59 9.12 -9.21
N ASP A 240 -8.84 8.16 -8.66
CA ASP A 240 -7.53 7.75 -9.18
C ASP A 240 -7.58 7.08 -10.57
N PHE A 241 -8.78 6.75 -11.06
CA PHE A 241 -9.00 6.17 -12.39
C PHE A 241 -9.33 7.23 -13.43
N LEU A 242 -9.58 8.47 -13.03
CA LEU A 242 -9.84 9.54 -14.01
C LEU A 242 -8.56 9.81 -14.82
N PRO A 243 -8.67 9.96 -16.14
CA PRO A 243 -7.57 10.34 -17.02
C PRO A 243 -7.27 11.83 -16.88
N ILE A 244 -6.95 12.29 -15.68
CA ILE A 244 -6.55 13.67 -15.40
C ILE A 244 -5.13 13.80 -15.92
N GLU A 245 -4.95 14.59 -16.96
CA GLU A 245 -3.62 14.94 -17.47
C GLU A 245 -2.90 15.83 -16.45
N ALA A 246 -1.64 15.46 -16.18
CA ALA A 246 -0.78 16.20 -15.27
C ALA A 246 -0.15 17.41 -15.98
#